data_fac5a7b066f5f8ae5bf2441ee049f478
#
_entry.id   fac5a7b066f5f8ae5bf2441ee049f478
#
_cell.length_a   1.000
_cell.length_b   1.000
_cell.length_c   1.000
_cell.angle_alpha   90.00
_cell.angle_beta   90.00
_cell.angle_gamma   90.00
#
_symmetry.space_group_name_H-M   'P 1'
#
loop_
_entity.id
_entity.type
_entity.pdbx_description
1 polymer ?
#
loop_
_entity_poly.entity_id
_entity_poly.type
_entity_poly.pdbx_seq_one_letter_code
_entity_poly.pdbx_strand_id
1 'polypeptide(L)'
;MYYKRTVAEINLDAVDFNIKRIREKVPSGVRILGTVKADGYGHGAVEVSEVLKENGVDIFAVAMLDEAVHLRKNGIDDEILILGFTPANYISEVIKYDIIQTVSSIHEAQIISAEAKKQNKTAKVHIKIDTGMGRLGFPACPESVKKIIDIA
;
A
#
# COMPACT_ATOMS: atom_id res chain seq x y z
N MET A 1 -20.57 15.91 -26.84
CA MET A 1 -20.87 14.48 -26.72
C MET A 1 -19.69 13.72 -27.35
N TYR A 2 -18.89 12.99 -26.55
CA TYR A 2 -17.75 12.24 -27.09
C TYR A 2 -18.20 10.80 -27.36
N TYR A 3 -18.16 10.39 -28.62
CA TYR A 3 -18.40 9.00 -29.01
C TYR A 3 -17.17 8.16 -28.67
N LYS A 4 -17.24 7.34 -27.61
CA LYS A 4 -16.20 6.37 -27.28
C LYS A 4 -16.29 5.18 -28.24
N ARG A 5 -15.24 4.96 -29.03
CA ARG A 5 -15.16 3.81 -29.96
C ARG A 5 -14.83 2.50 -29.25
N THR A 6 -14.16 2.59 -28.09
CA THR A 6 -13.73 1.45 -27.30
C THR A 6 -13.96 1.80 -25.84
N VAL A 7 -14.53 0.87 -25.08
CA VAL A 7 -14.74 0.97 -23.63
C VAL A 7 -14.26 -0.34 -22.97
N ALA A 8 -13.72 -0.21 -21.76
CA ALA A 8 -13.56 -1.34 -20.87
C ALA A 8 -14.73 -1.32 -19.88
N GLU A 9 -15.46 -2.41 -19.81
CA GLU A 9 -16.58 -2.58 -18.88
C GLU A 9 -16.09 -3.42 -17.70
N ILE A 10 -16.12 -2.85 -16.49
CA ILE A 10 -15.66 -3.52 -15.28
C ILE A 10 -16.89 -4.00 -14.49
N ASN A 11 -16.98 -5.31 -14.30
CA ASN A 11 -18.04 -5.92 -13.53
C ASN A 11 -17.63 -6.01 -12.05
N LEU A 12 -18.13 -5.08 -11.22
CA LEU A 12 -17.85 -5.04 -9.80
C LEU A 12 -18.48 -6.20 -9.01
N ASP A 13 -19.60 -6.77 -9.49
CA ASP A 13 -20.20 -7.98 -8.87
C ASP A 13 -19.26 -9.19 -8.99
N ALA A 14 -18.48 -9.25 -10.07
CA ALA A 14 -17.44 -10.29 -10.20
C ALA A 14 -16.29 -10.09 -9.22
N VAL A 15 -15.92 -8.83 -8.92
CA VAL A 15 -14.92 -8.53 -7.88
C VAL A 15 -15.45 -8.93 -6.50
N ASP A 16 -16.70 -8.57 -6.19
CA ASP A 16 -17.39 -8.95 -4.96
C ASP A 16 -17.45 -10.48 -4.79
N PHE A 17 -17.88 -11.17 -5.82
CA PHE A 17 -17.89 -12.65 -5.82
C PHE A 17 -16.51 -13.23 -5.52
N ASN A 18 -15.48 -12.72 -6.18
CA ASN A 18 -14.11 -13.23 -6.02
C ASN A 18 -13.57 -13.02 -4.61
N ILE A 19 -13.75 -11.83 -4.04
CA ILE A 19 -13.25 -11.56 -2.68
C ILE A 19 -13.99 -12.40 -1.63
N LYS A 20 -15.29 -12.64 -1.79
CA LYS A 20 -16.05 -13.56 -0.94
C LYS A 20 -15.48 -14.98 -1.00
N ARG A 21 -15.15 -15.50 -2.19
CA ARG A 21 -14.51 -16.81 -2.34
C ARG A 21 -13.11 -16.90 -1.74
N ILE A 22 -12.34 -15.82 -1.80
CA ILE A 22 -11.03 -15.74 -1.13
C ILE A 22 -11.24 -15.76 0.39
N ARG A 23 -12.19 -14.96 0.91
CA ARG A 23 -12.47 -14.87 2.34
C ARG A 23 -12.87 -16.23 2.94
N GLU A 24 -13.65 -17.05 2.24
CA GLU A 24 -14.03 -18.40 2.66
C GLU A 24 -12.83 -19.34 2.86
N LYS A 25 -11.72 -19.10 2.15
CA LYS A 25 -10.51 -19.93 2.20
C LYS A 25 -9.45 -19.39 3.19
N VAL A 26 -9.56 -18.15 3.58
CA VAL A 26 -8.61 -17.50 4.52
C VAL A 26 -9.10 -17.75 5.94
N PRO A 27 -8.25 -18.29 6.85
CA PRO A 27 -8.61 -18.50 8.24
C PRO A 27 -9.14 -17.23 8.93
N SER A 28 -10.04 -17.39 9.88
CA SER A 28 -10.53 -16.28 10.70
C SER A 28 -9.35 -15.62 11.45
N GLY A 29 -9.34 -14.28 11.48
CA GLY A 29 -8.25 -13.52 12.11
C GLY A 29 -7.06 -13.19 11.18
N VAL A 30 -7.01 -13.74 9.96
CA VAL A 30 -6.03 -13.34 8.95
C VAL A 30 -6.58 -12.16 8.15
N ARG A 31 -5.82 -11.06 8.12
CA ARG A 31 -6.15 -9.89 7.30
C ARG A 31 -5.85 -10.15 5.83
N ILE A 32 -6.68 -9.62 4.96
CA ILE A 32 -6.47 -9.63 3.51
C ILE A 32 -6.06 -8.23 3.08
N LEU A 33 -4.93 -8.12 2.41
CA LEU A 33 -4.47 -6.89 1.81
C LEU A 33 -4.91 -6.83 0.34
N GLY A 34 -5.70 -5.80 0.00
CA GLY A 34 -6.14 -5.54 -1.37
C GLY A 34 -5.09 -4.76 -2.16
N THR A 35 -4.49 -5.37 -3.20
CA THR A 35 -3.54 -4.66 -4.06
C THR A 35 -4.29 -3.97 -5.20
N VAL A 36 -4.33 -2.64 -5.18
CA VAL A 36 -5.08 -1.79 -6.12
C VAL A 36 -4.20 -0.80 -6.89
N LYS A 37 -2.90 -1.06 -6.95
CA LYS A 37 -1.94 -0.27 -7.73
C LYS A 37 -2.28 -0.24 -9.22
N ALA A 38 -1.72 0.73 -9.97
CA ALA A 38 -1.96 0.93 -11.39
C ALA A 38 -3.48 1.04 -11.70
N ASP A 39 -4.17 1.87 -10.91
CA ASP A 39 -5.61 2.08 -11.00
C ASP A 39 -6.41 0.76 -10.91
N GLY A 40 -6.11 -0.06 -9.88
CA GLY A 40 -6.71 -1.38 -9.74
C GLY A 40 -6.39 -2.31 -10.93
N TYR A 41 -5.16 -2.20 -11.48
CA TYR A 41 -4.76 -2.84 -12.73
C TYR A 41 -5.68 -2.48 -13.91
N GLY A 42 -6.14 -1.23 -13.95
CA GLY A 42 -7.06 -0.72 -14.96
C GLY A 42 -8.53 -0.98 -14.68
N HIS A 43 -8.88 -1.46 -13.48
CA HIS A 43 -10.27 -1.74 -13.08
C HIS A 43 -10.92 -0.61 -12.27
N GLY A 44 -10.19 0.49 -12.00
CA GLY A 44 -10.63 1.56 -11.12
C GLY A 44 -10.25 1.27 -9.65
N ALA A 45 -9.21 1.95 -9.16
CA ALA A 45 -8.68 1.66 -7.81
C ALA A 45 -9.68 2.01 -6.71
N VAL A 46 -10.43 3.10 -6.87
CA VAL A 46 -11.42 3.55 -5.87
C VAL A 46 -12.58 2.57 -5.80
N GLU A 47 -13.23 2.31 -6.92
CA GLU A 47 -14.40 1.43 -7.02
C GLU A 47 -14.08 0.01 -6.55
N VAL A 48 -12.92 -0.53 -6.94
CA VAL A 48 -12.46 -1.85 -6.46
C VAL A 48 -12.20 -1.81 -4.97
N SER A 49 -11.58 -0.73 -4.43
CA SER A 49 -11.33 -0.61 -2.99
C SER A 49 -12.62 -0.58 -2.18
N GLU A 50 -13.66 0.12 -2.66
CA GLU A 50 -14.96 0.15 -2.01
C GLU A 50 -15.59 -1.24 -1.91
N VAL A 51 -15.62 -2.00 -3.00
CA VAL A 51 -16.12 -3.38 -3.00
C VAL A 51 -15.31 -4.28 -2.06
N LEU A 52 -13.99 -4.16 -2.05
CA LEU A 52 -13.12 -4.92 -1.15
C LEU A 52 -13.39 -4.56 0.32
N LYS A 53 -13.56 -3.27 0.63
CA LYS A 53 -13.88 -2.76 1.97
C LYS A 53 -15.20 -3.31 2.50
N GLU A 54 -16.26 -3.32 1.68
CA GLU A 54 -17.55 -3.93 2.01
C GLU A 54 -17.42 -5.42 2.39
N ASN A 55 -16.38 -6.09 1.90
CA ASN A 55 -16.06 -7.49 2.20
C ASN A 55 -15.00 -7.65 3.31
N GLY A 56 -14.75 -6.60 4.11
CA GLY A 56 -13.89 -6.63 5.27
C GLY A 56 -12.39 -6.63 4.95
N VAL A 57 -12.00 -6.10 3.78
CA VAL A 57 -10.61 -5.72 3.51
C VAL A 57 -10.40 -4.33 4.09
N ASP A 58 -9.42 -4.17 4.95
CA ASP A 58 -9.13 -2.96 5.72
C ASP A 58 -7.70 -2.45 5.53
N ILE A 59 -6.97 -3.04 4.58
CA ILE A 59 -5.64 -2.60 4.18
C ILE A 59 -5.49 -2.71 2.65
N PHE A 60 -5.00 -1.65 2.03
CA PHE A 60 -4.79 -1.57 0.59
C PHE A 60 -3.31 -1.37 0.26
N ALA A 61 -2.86 -1.90 -0.88
CA ALA A 61 -1.50 -1.69 -1.33
C ALA A 61 -1.46 -1.06 -2.71
N VAL A 62 -0.60 -0.06 -2.84
CA VAL A 62 -0.35 0.70 -4.05
C VAL A 62 1.14 0.71 -4.38
N ALA A 63 1.51 1.14 -5.58
CA ALA A 63 2.91 1.19 -5.99
C ALA A 63 3.62 2.46 -5.53
N MET A 64 2.93 3.60 -5.52
CA MET A 64 3.52 4.93 -5.30
C MET A 64 2.58 5.88 -4.55
N LEU A 65 3.15 7.01 -4.12
CA LEU A 65 2.46 8.02 -3.31
C LEU A 65 1.22 8.62 -3.99
N ASP A 66 1.30 8.92 -5.28
CA ASP A 66 0.17 9.53 -6.00
C ASP A 66 -1.08 8.65 -5.98
N GLU A 67 -0.91 7.33 -6.11
CA GLU A 67 -1.98 6.35 -6.00
C GLU A 67 -2.58 6.33 -4.58
N ALA A 68 -1.72 6.35 -3.56
CA ALA A 68 -2.16 6.39 -2.16
C ALA A 68 -2.96 7.67 -1.84
N VAL A 69 -2.45 8.82 -2.28
CA VAL A 69 -3.13 10.12 -2.11
C VAL A 69 -4.44 10.15 -2.89
N HIS A 70 -4.50 9.54 -4.08
CA HIS A 70 -5.72 9.42 -4.85
C HIS A 70 -6.81 8.65 -4.07
N LEU A 71 -6.47 7.50 -3.50
CA LEU A 71 -7.40 6.74 -2.65
C LEU A 71 -7.88 7.56 -1.44
N ARG A 72 -6.97 8.25 -0.72
CA ARG A 72 -7.32 9.11 0.42
C ARG A 72 -8.30 10.22 0.03
N LYS A 73 -8.06 10.90 -1.10
CA LYS A 73 -8.92 11.98 -1.59
C LYS A 73 -10.30 11.50 -2.02
N ASN A 74 -10.45 10.21 -2.28
CA ASN A 74 -11.73 9.59 -2.65
C ASN A 74 -12.38 8.80 -1.49
N GLY A 75 -11.96 9.07 -0.23
CA GLY A 75 -12.67 8.55 0.95
C GLY A 75 -12.24 7.16 1.42
N ILE A 76 -11.14 6.63 0.92
CA ILE A 76 -10.55 5.40 1.47
C ILE A 76 -9.71 5.77 2.70
N ASP A 77 -10.30 5.63 3.88
CA ASP A 77 -9.68 5.98 5.17
C ASP A 77 -8.94 4.80 5.83
N ASP A 78 -9.07 3.61 5.26
CA ASP A 78 -8.42 2.38 5.71
C ASP A 78 -6.90 2.44 5.56
N GLU A 79 -6.15 1.46 6.04
CA GLU A 79 -4.70 1.43 5.93
C GLU A 79 -4.25 1.34 4.46
N ILE A 80 -3.33 2.21 4.05
CA ILE A 80 -2.76 2.21 2.70
C ILE A 80 -1.25 2.03 2.80
N LEU A 81 -0.74 0.98 2.15
CA LEU A 81 0.68 0.63 2.09
C LEU A 81 1.26 0.98 0.71
N ILE A 82 2.29 1.80 0.66
CA ILE A 82 3.12 1.97 -0.54
C ILE A 82 4.14 0.82 -0.61
N LEU A 83 4.05 0.00 -1.66
CA LEU A 83 4.96 -1.13 -1.90
C LEU A 83 6.31 -0.71 -2.46
N GLY A 84 6.37 0.47 -3.06
CA GLY A 84 7.55 1.01 -3.73
C GLY A 84 8.34 1.99 -2.86
N PHE A 85 9.38 2.55 -3.48
CA PHE A 85 10.20 3.62 -2.91
C PHE A 85 9.50 4.97 -3.07
N THR A 86 9.59 5.83 -2.04
CA THR A 86 9.15 7.23 -2.10
C THR A 86 10.36 8.15 -1.91
N PRO A 87 10.65 9.06 -2.85
CA PRO A 87 11.75 10.00 -2.71
C PRO A 87 11.63 10.88 -1.45
N ALA A 88 12.77 11.23 -0.85
CA ALA A 88 12.86 11.94 0.43
C ALA A 88 12.03 13.25 0.49
N ASN A 89 11.97 13.98 -0.63
CA ASN A 89 11.22 15.24 -0.74
C ASN A 89 9.69 15.08 -0.69
N TYR A 90 9.18 13.85 -0.77
CA TYR A 90 7.74 13.54 -0.68
C TYR A 90 7.35 12.82 0.62
N ILE A 91 8.29 12.50 1.50
CA ILE A 91 7.99 11.81 2.78
C ILE A 91 7.07 12.66 3.66
N SER A 92 7.11 13.97 3.56
CA SER A 92 6.17 14.86 4.27
C SER A 92 4.70 14.54 3.93
N GLU A 93 4.39 14.24 2.68
CA GLU A 93 3.03 13.88 2.26
C GLU A 93 2.65 12.47 2.74
N VAL A 94 3.60 11.52 2.77
CA VAL A 94 3.36 10.18 3.35
C VAL A 94 2.88 10.29 4.80
N ILE A 95 3.58 11.10 5.60
CA ILE A 95 3.24 11.33 7.02
C ILE A 95 1.93 12.12 7.15
N LYS A 96 1.73 13.13 6.33
CA LYS A 96 0.54 13.98 6.34
C LYS A 96 -0.73 13.16 6.09
N TYR A 97 -0.72 12.27 5.11
CA TYR A 97 -1.85 11.43 4.71
C TYR A 97 -1.97 10.11 5.49
N ASP A 98 -1.16 9.89 6.52
CA ASP A 98 -1.13 8.65 7.33
C ASP A 98 -1.02 7.39 6.44
N ILE A 99 0.00 7.37 5.59
CA ILE A 99 0.27 6.27 4.65
C ILE A 99 1.41 5.42 5.21
N ILE A 100 1.28 4.11 5.12
CA ILE A 100 2.32 3.15 5.51
C ILE A 100 3.36 3.10 4.41
N GLN A 101 4.63 3.34 4.76
CA GLN A 101 5.73 3.31 3.79
C GLN A 101 6.53 2.01 3.89
N THR A 102 6.80 1.38 2.76
CA THR A 102 7.79 0.30 2.69
C THR A 102 9.20 0.88 2.87
N VAL A 103 9.97 0.27 3.76
CA VAL A 103 11.36 0.63 4.06
C VAL A 103 12.30 -0.50 3.64
N SER A 104 13.30 -0.17 2.85
CA SER A 104 14.31 -1.10 2.32
C SER A 104 15.74 -0.76 2.74
N SER A 105 15.92 0.36 3.46
CA SER A 105 17.24 0.78 3.96
C SER A 105 17.14 1.56 5.28
N ILE A 106 18.22 1.59 6.05
CA ILE A 106 18.37 2.43 7.25
C ILE A 106 18.17 3.91 6.92
N HIS A 107 18.73 4.35 5.81
CA HIS A 107 18.64 5.74 5.37
C HIS A 107 17.19 6.19 5.16
N GLU A 108 16.36 5.36 4.51
CA GLU A 108 14.93 5.62 4.35
C GLU A 108 14.23 5.73 5.71
N ALA A 109 14.48 4.79 6.62
CA ALA A 109 13.91 4.82 7.96
C ALA A 109 14.26 6.10 8.72
N GLN A 110 15.51 6.54 8.65
CA GLN A 110 15.97 7.78 9.28
C GLN A 110 15.27 9.03 8.73
N ILE A 111 15.09 9.11 7.40
CA ILE A 111 14.36 10.21 6.76
C ILE A 111 12.90 10.25 7.22
N ILE A 112 12.24 9.09 7.23
CA ILE A 112 10.85 8.96 7.66
C ILE A 112 10.70 9.36 9.14
N SER A 113 11.58 8.84 10.01
CA SER A 113 11.60 9.16 11.43
C SER A 113 11.82 10.67 11.70
N ALA A 114 12.75 11.28 10.98
CA ALA A 114 13.02 12.72 11.10
C ALA A 114 11.80 13.57 10.70
N GLU A 115 11.13 13.19 9.61
CA GLU A 115 9.96 13.90 9.12
C GLU A 115 8.73 13.70 10.04
N ALA A 116 8.53 12.49 10.55
CA ALA A 116 7.47 12.21 11.51
C ALA A 116 7.62 13.07 12.79
N LYS A 117 8.85 13.20 13.30
CA LYS A 117 9.16 14.08 14.45
C LYS A 117 8.83 15.55 14.15
N LYS A 118 9.16 16.07 12.97
CA LYS A 118 8.82 17.44 12.58
C LYS A 118 7.32 17.69 12.58
N GLN A 119 6.54 16.72 12.16
CA GLN A 119 5.08 16.81 12.12
C GLN A 119 4.41 16.41 13.44
N ASN A 120 5.19 16.06 14.48
CA ASN A 120 4.69 15.52 15.76
C ASN A 120 3.73 14.33 15.57
N LYS A 121 4.09 13.42 14.68
CA LYS A 121 3.34 12.19 14.32
C LYS A 121 4.21 10.95 14.49
N THR A 122 3.56 9.80 14.50
CA THR A 122 4.22 8.48 14.41
C THR A 122 4.08 7.97 12.98
N ALA A 123 5.19 7.61 12.35
CA ALA A 123 5.18 6.97 11.03
C ALA A 123 4.91 5.47 11.17
N LYS A 124 4.07 4.94 10.29
CA LYS A 124 3.88 3.50 10.13
C LYS A 124 4.75 3.02 8.98
N VAL A 125 5.48 1.93 9.18
CA VAL A 125 6.38 1.38 8.16
C VAL A 125 6.25 -0.12 8.05
N HIS A 126 6.46 -0.65 6.83
CA HIS A 126 6.71 -2.07 6.60
C HIS A 126 8.16 -2.27 6.19
N ILE A 127 8.91 -3.05 6.96
CA ILE A 127 10.28 -3.41 6.64
C ILE A 127 10.27 -4.51 5.59
N LYS A 128 10.89 -4.24 4.44
CA LYS A 128 10.94 -5.19 3.34
C LYS A 128 12.23 -6.00 3.36
N ILE A 129 12.08 -7.32 3.33
CA ILE A 129 13.19 -8.26 3.14
C ILE A 129 13.17 -8.76 1.70
N ASP A 130 14.31 -8.68 1.03
CA ASP A 130 14.49 -9.29 -0.29
C ASP A 130 14.93 -10.75 -0.12
N THR A 131 14.02 -11.65 -0.44
CA THR A 131 14.23 -13.11 -0.36
C THR A 131 14.66 -13.72 -1.69
N GLY A 132 15.11 -12.90 -2.65
CA GLY A 132 15.66 -13.37 -3.92
C GLY A 132 15.07 -12.73 -5.18
N MET A 133 14.09 -11.84 -5.07
CA MET A 133 13.57 -11.12 -6.23
C MET A 133 14.55 -10.06 -6.76
N GLY A 134 15.44 -9.51 -5.89
CA GLY A 134 16.49 -8.58 -6.29
C GLY A 134 16.01 -7.21 -6.71
N ARG A 135 14.88 -6.71 -6.16
CA ARG A 135 14.32 -5.41 -6.54
C ARG A 135 14.38 -4.38 -5.42
N LEU A 136 13.76 -4.66 -4.28
CA LEU A 136 13.71 -3.80 -3.11
C LEU A 136 13.76 -4.66 -1.86
N GLY A 137 14.41 -4.17 -0.79
CA GLY A 137 14.43 -4.82 0.51
C GLY A 137 15.84 -5.00 1.07
N PHE A 138 15.91 -5.23 2.36
CA PHE A 138 17.14 -5.66 2.99
C PHE A 138 17.49 -7.07 2.50
N PRO A 139 18.76 -7.36 2.20
CA PRO A 139 19.18 -8.74 1.90
C PRO A 139 18.83 -9.69 3.05
N ALA A 140 18.39 -10.91 2.72
CA ALA A 140 18.08 -11.94 3.72
C ALA A 140 19.36 -12.54 4.30
N CYS A 141 20.07 -11.79 5.15
CA CYS A 141 21.33 -12.21 5.80
C CYS A 141 21.40 -11.72 7.26
N PRO A 142 22.26 -12.31 8.11
CA PRO A 142 22.37 -11.93 9.53
C PRO A 142 22.72 -10.46 9.78
N GLU A 143 23.50 -9.85 8.91
CA GLU A 143 23.89 -8.44 8.99
C GLU A 143 22.67 -7.52 8.83
N SER A 144 21.72 -7.90 7.98
CA SER A 144 20.46 -7.17 7.79
C SER A 144 19.59 -7.24 9.04
N VAL A 145 19.55 -8.36 9.74
CA VAL A 145 18.77 -8.51 10.98
C VAL A 145 19.22 -7.50 12.04
N LYS A 146 20.54 -7.33 12.24
CA LYS A 146 21.08 -6.33 13.16
C LYS A 146 20.61 -4.92 12.79
N LYS A 147 20.74 -4.56 11.51
CA LYS A 147 20.30 -3.24 10.99
C LYS A 147 18.80 -3.01 11.17
N ILE A 148 17.99 -4.04 11.00
CA ILE A 148 16.53 -3.96 11.15
C ILE A 148 16.16 -3.73 12.62
N ILE A 149 16.84 -4.39 13.56
CA ILE A 149 16.61 -4.19 15.00
C ILE A 149 16.89 -2.74 15.41
N ASP A 150 17.90 -2.11 14.80
CA ASP A 150 18.30 -0.73 15.12
C ASP A 150 17.27 0.32 14.64
N ILE A 151 16.33 -0.04 13.75
CA ILE A 151 15.28 0.86 13.20
C ILE A 151 13.87 0.51 13.67
N ALA A 152 13.67 -0.61 14.32
CA ALA A 152 12.40 -1.05 14.89
C ALA A 152 12.18 -0.47 16.29
#